data_e0d1abc10ba725eca298a4215ef307dd
#
_entry.id   e0d1abc10ba725eca298a4215ef307dd
#
_cell.length_a   1.000
_cell.length_b   1.000
_cell.length_c   1.000
_cell.angle_alpha   90.00
_cell.angle_beta   90.00
_cell.angle_gamma   90.00
#
_symmetry.space_group_name_H-M   'P 1'
#
loop_
_entity.id
_entity.type
_entity.pdbx_description
1 polymer ?
#
loop_
_entity_poly.entity_id
_entity_poly.type
_entity_poly.pdbx_seq_one_letter_code
_entity_poly.pdbx_strand_id
1 'polypeptide(L)'
;ADGVIDLVTTALRLPDMDGLELARLVRESGNQAYIPVIVVSGDVQERLVARTLSSHVTDYFDKALGFDALAAFIRGYVKPAEQIDGEVLYVEDSRVVALATRRMMEKCGFKVSHVVSVEDALALLETARAQGRGPGADLVLTDVNLKGELSGGDLLERIRGTFGYGKGELPVLVMTGDDNPANQAGLLRAGANDLVHKPIEERLLVNKLQFQLRVARRLREQAGGNA
;
A
#
# COMPACT_ATOMS: atom_id res chain seq x y z
N ALA A 1 25.31 4.99 -7.66
CA ALA A 1 24.31 3.93 -7.85
C ALA A 1 23.11 4.32 -7.01
N ASP A 2 22.08 4.81 -7.63
CA ASP A 2 20.81 5.16 -6.98
C ASP A 2 20.10 3.85 -6.64
N GLY A 3 20.39 3.32 -5.45
CA GLY A 3 19.78 2.08 -4.95
C GLY A 3 18.32 2.34 -4.60
N VAL A 4 17.42 1.55 -5.17
CA VAL A 4 16.04 1.51 -4.73
C VAL A 4 16.00 0.74 -3.40
N ILE A 5 15.40 1.34 -2.38
CA ILE A 5 15.20 0.70 -1.07
C ILE A 5 13.85 -0.03 -1.12
N ASP A 6 13.88 -1.34 -0.93
CA ASP A 6 12.67 -2.17 -0.93
C ASP A 6 12.07 -2.36 0.47
N LEU A 7 12.89 -2.18 1.53
CA LEU A 7 12.48 -2.37 2.90
C LEU A 7 13.47 -1.68 3.84
N VAL A 8 12.98 -1.11 4.94
CA VAL A 8 13.80 -0.55 6.03
C VAL A 8 13.61 -1.38 7.29
N THR A 9 14.71 -1.77 7.93
CA THR A 9 14.69 -2.27 9.30
C THR A 9 15.39 -1.28 10.21
N THR A 10 14.84 -1.00 11.38
CA THR A 10 15.42 -0.09 12.35
C THR A 10 15.27 -0.63 13.77
N ALA A 11 16.19 -0.32 14.65
CA ALA A 11 15.98 -0.50 16.08
C ALA A 11 15.05 0.58 16.61
N LEU A 12 14.38 0.31 17.74
CA LEU A 12 13.56 1.33 18.40
C LEU A 12 14.41 2.50 18.92
N ARG A 13 15.59 2.17 19.47
CA ARG A 13 16.56 3.16 19.97
C ARG A 13 17.79 3.14 19.09
N LEU A 14 18.07 4.25 18.42
CA LEU A 14 19.30 4.50 17.68
C LEU A 14 20.19 5.45 18.48
N PRO A 15 21.48 5.54 18.18
CA PRO A 15 22.41 6.40 18.95
C PRO A 15 22.06 7.89 18.91
N ASP A 16 21.41 8.34 17.83
CA ASP A 16 21.17 9.75 17.49
C ASP A 16 19.69 10.11 17.38
N MET A 17 18.77 9.12 17.26
CA MET A 17 17.34 9.37 17.19
C MET A 17 16.50 8.16 17.63
N ASP A 18 15.20 8.33 17.74
CA ASP A 18 14.24 7.23 17.94
C ASP A 18 13.92 6.57 16.58
N GLY A 19 13.82 5.24 16.55
CA GLY A 19 13.47 4.49 15.35
C GLY A 19 12.07 4.79 14.81
N LEU A 20 11.15 5.25 15.66
CA LEU A 20 9.83 5.74 15.22
C LEU A 20 9.94 7.09 14.51
N GLU A 21 10.84 7.95 14.98
CA GLU A 21 11.14 9.22 14.32
C GLU A 21 11.79 8.97 12.93
N LEU A 22 12.71 8.01 12.81
CA LEU A 22 13.24 7.59 11.52
C LEU A 22 12.13 7.10 10.59
N ALA A 23 11.20 6.27 11.09
CA ALA A 23 10.07 5.79 10.31
C ALA A 23 9.20 6.96 9.81
N ARG A 24 8.96 7.97 10.64
CA ARG A 24 8.25 9.20 10.26
C ARG A 24 8.99 9.93 9.13
N LEU A 25 10.28 10.16 9.28
CA LEU A 25 11.11 10.83 8.26
C LEU A 25 11.10 10.08 6.93
N VAL A 26 11.19 8.74 6.96
CA VAL A 26 11.06 7.90 5.75
C VAL A 26 9.70 8.11 5.06
N ARG A 27 8.61 8.22 5.82
CA ARG A 27 7.27 8.47 5.26
C ARG A 27 7.10 9.89 4.70
N GLU A 28 7.72 10.86 5.36
CA GLU A 28 7.63 12.28 5.00
C GLU A 28 8.58 12.69 3.88
N SER A 29 9.62 11.89 3.61
CA SER A 29 10.58 12.18 2.52
C SER A 29 9.92 12.30 1.15
N GLY A 30 8.68 11.82 1.00
CA GLY A 30 7.80 12.10 -0.14
C GLY A 30 8.23 11.49 -1.48
N ASN A 31 9.46 11.03 -1.57
CA ASN A 31 10.08 10.51 -2.79
C ASN A 31 10.11 8.98 -2.84
N GLN A 32 9.56 8.32 -1.83
CA GLN A 32 9.64 6.87 -1.73
C GLN A 32 8.25 6.23 -1.67
N ALA A 33 8.10 5.13 -2.38
CA ALA A 33 6.99 4.22 -2.27
C ALA A 33 6.72 3.87 -0.80
N TYR A 34 5.50 3.44 -0.51
CA TYR A 34 5.16 2.89 0.80
C TYR A 34 5.89 1.55 1.01
N ILE A 35 7.19 1.64 1.25
CA ILE A 35 8.03 0.48 1.57
C ILE A 35 7.77 0.04 3.02
N PRO A 36 7.92 -1.26 3.36
CA PRO A 36 7.85 -1.70 4.73
C PRO A 36 8.94 -1.02 5.58
N VAL A 37 8.53 -0.50 6.73
CA VAL A 37 9.43 -0.07 7.80
C VAL A 37 9.19 -0.98 8.99
N ILE A 38 10.16 -1.80 9.33
CA ILE A 38 10.08 -2.81 10.38
C ILE A 38 10.94 -2.37 11.56
N VAL A 39 10.33 -2.25 12.73
CA VAL A 39 11.04 -1.98 13.98
C VAL A 39 11.44 -3.31 14.63
N VAL A 40 12.75 -3.51 14.83
CA VAL A 40 13.34 -4.69 15.48
C VAL A 40 13.77 -4.29 16.90
N SER A 41 13.06 -4.80 17.92
CA SER A 41 13.34 -4.42 19.32
C SER A 41 13.08 -5.57 20.28
N GLY A 42 13.76 -5.56 21.43
CA GLY A 42 13.49 -6.48 22.54
C GLY A 42 12.26 -6.07 23.36
N ASP A 43 11.79 -4.82 23.22
CA ASP A 43 10.66 -4.25 24.01
C ASP A 43 9.34 -4.27 23.21
N VAL A 44 9.23 -5.15 22.21
CA VAL A 44 8.10 -5.16 21.26
C VAL A 44 6.79 -5.56 21.94
N GLN A 45 6.82 -6.50 22.88
CA GLN A 45 5.59 -7.07 23.47
C GLN A 45 4.74 -6.03 24.20
N GLU A 46 5.34 -5.14 24.98
CA GLU A 46 4.59 -4.13 25.72
C GLU A 46 3.88 -3.14 24.78
N ARG A 47 4.51 -2.79 23.65
CA ARG A 47 3.96 -1.84 22.66
C ARG A 47 2.97 -2.46 21.69
N LEU A 48 3.14 -3.75 21.35
CA LEU A 48 2.15 -4.52 20.58
C LEU A 48 0.84 -4.68 21.37
N VAL A 49 0.95 -4.99 22.67
CA VAL A 49 -0.21 -5.11 23.57
C VAL A 49 -0.91 -3.76 23.75
N ALA A 50 -0.15 -2.66 23.82
CA ALA A 50 -0.70 -1.31 23.98
C ALA A 50 -1.33 -0.75 22.69
N ARG A 51 -1.24 -1.44 21.53
CA ARG A 51 -1.70 -0.95 20.20
C ARG A 51 -1.21 0.47 19.87
N THR A 52 -0.13 0.93 20.46
CA THR A 52 0.52 2.22 20.14
C THR A 52 1.46 2.07 18.97
N LEU A 53 0.97 1.43 17.90
CA LEU A 53 1.69 1.32 16.64
C LEU A 53 1.72 2.69 15.98
N SER A 54 2.90 3.24 15.76
CA SER A 54 3.04 4.43 14.93
C SER A 54 2.48 4.15 13.54
N SER A 55 1.63 5.02 13.01
CA SER A 55 1.11 4.93 11.64
C SER A 55 2.22 4.93 10.56
N HIS A 56 3.45 5.22 10.95
CA HIS A 56 4.62 5.25 10.09
C HIS A 56 5.38 3.91 10.02
N VAL A 57 5.11 2.99 10.96
CA VAL A 57 5.72 1.66 11.03
C VAL A 57 4.79 0.62 10.39
N THR A 58 5.34 -0.24 9.55
CA THR A 58 4.58 -1.32 8.90
C THR A 58 4.42 -2.51 9.83
N ASP A 59 5.49 -2.87 10.56
CA ASP A 59 5.48 -4.06 11.42
C ASP A 59 6.57 -3.95 12.50
N TYR A 60 6.44 -4.80 13.51
CA TYR A 60 7.40 -4.92 14.60
C TYR A 60 7.90 -6.35 14.70
N PHE A 61 9.19 -6.52 14.97
CA PHE A 61 9.80 -7.82 15.15
C PHE A 61 10.48 -7.91 16.52
N ASP A 62 10.16 -8.97 17.28
CA ASP A 62 10.81 -9.23 18.57
C ASP A 62 12.22 -9.77 18.34
N LYS A 63 13.23 -9.01 18.78
CA LYS A 63 14.65 -9.38 18.68
C LYS A 63 14.97 -10.69 19.43
N ALA A 64 14.19 -11.06 20.44
CA ALA A 64 14.39 -12.29 21.20
C ALA A 64 14.16 -13.56 20.36
N LEU A 65 13.43 -13.46 19.22
CA LEU A 65 13.20 -14.57 18.30
C LEU A 65 14.45 -14.97 17.49
N GLY A 66 15.49 -14.14 17.51
CA GLY A 66 16.78 -14.43 16.88
C GLY A 66 16.86 -14.07 15.39
N PHE A 67 18.09 -14.19 14.87
CA PHE A 67 18.42 -13.74 13.51
C PHE A 67 17.74 -14.56 12.42
N ASP A 68 17.65 -15.88 12.56
CA ASP A 68 17.04 -16.74 11.54
C ASP A 68 15.55 -16.45 11.38
N ALA A 69 14.87 -16.19 12.49
CA ALA A 69 13.47 -15.79 12.50
C ALA A 69 13.30 -14.40 11.84
N LEU A 70 14.18 -13.44 12.13
CA LEU A 70 14.20 -12.13 11.48
C LEU A 70 14.42 -12.25 9.97
N ALA A 71 15.40 -13.06 9.55
CA ALA A 71 15.66 -13.30 8.13
C ALA A 71 14.48 -13.96 7.42
N ALA A 72 13.79 -14.90 8.05
CA ALA A 72 12.59 -15.52 7.53
C ALA A 72 11.43 -14.49 7.43
N PHE A 73 11.28 -13.65 8.45
CA PHE A 73 10.30 -12.57 8.50
C PHE A 73 10.52 -11.56 7.36
N ILE A 74 11.73 -11.06 7.18
CA ILE A 74 12.09 -10.13 6.10
C ILE A 74 11.86 -10.78 4.73
N ARG A 75 12.27 -12.06 4.55
CA ARG A 75 12.00 -12.78 3.30
C ARG A 75 10.52 -12.82 2.94
N GLY A 76 9.61 -12.85 3.92
CA GLY A 76 8.17 -12.77 3.69
C GLY A 76 7.72 -11.45 3.05
N TYR A 77 8.46 -10.36 3.23
CA TYR A 77 8.20 -9.08 2.57
C TYR A 77 8.87 -8.95 1.20
N VAL A 78 10.06 -9.53 1.02
CA VAL A 78 10.96 -9.24 -0.13
C VAL A 78 10.94 -10.32 -1.22
N LYS A 79 10.45 -11.53 -0.94
CA LYS A 79 10.48 -12.62 -1.93
C LYS A 79 9.56 -12.39 -3.12
N PRO A 80 10.07 -12.41 -4.36
CA PRO A 80 9.26 -12.48 -5.58
C PRO A 80 8.96 -13.95 -5.92
N ALA A 81 8.36 -14.75 -5.05
CA ALA A 81 8.34 -16.18 -5.30
C ALA A 81 6.97 -16.77 -5.66
N GLU A 82 5.86 -16.11 -5.35
CA GLU A 82 4.55 -16.62 -5.72
C GLU A 82 3.76 -15.50 -6.41
N GLN A 83 3.25 -15.83 -7.56
CA GLN A 83 2.31 -14.98 -8.29
C GLN A 83 1.09 -14.80 -7.37
N ILE A 84 0.94 -13.60 -6.81
CA ILE A 84 -0.19 -13.30 -5.94
C ILE A 84 -1.33 -12.85 -6.82
N ASP A 85 -2.36 -13.65 -6.89
CA ASP A 85 -3.66 -13.27 -7.43
C ASP A 85 -4.36 -12.26 -6.50
N GLY A 86 -5.26 -11.47 -7.03
CA GLY A 86 -6.03 -10.50 -6.24
C GLY A 86 -7.05 -9.78 -7.10
N GLU A 87 -8.04 -9.19 -6.43
CA GLU A 87 -9.07 -8.38 -7.08
C GLU A 87 -8.68 -6.91 -7.01
N VAL A 88 -8.43 -6.31 -8.19
CA VAL A 88 -8.05 -4.90 -8.32
C VAL A 88 -9.24 -4.10 -8.80
N LEU A 89 -9.68 -3.12 -8.01
CA LEU A 89 -10.58 -2.07 -8.46
C LEU A 89 -9.76 -1.02 -9.20
N TYR A 90 -9.96 -0.92 -10.51
CA TYR A 90 -9.18 -0.05 -11.39
C TYR A 90 -10.04 1.11 -11.90
N VAL A 91 -9.60 2.35 -11.66
CA VAL A 91 -10.31 3.58 -12.03
C VAL A 91 -9.49 4.37 -13.04
N GLU A 92 -9.97 4.44 -14.29
CA GLU A 92 -9.30 5.12 -15.41
C GLU A 92 -10.32 5.46 -16.49
N ASP A 93 -10.40 6.71 -16.90
CA ASP A 93 -11.37 7.20 -17.90
C ASP A 93 -10.85 7.11 -19.35
N SER A 94 -9.55 7.00 -19.54
CA SER A 94 -8.93 6.81 -20.86
C SER A 94 -9.06 5.35 -21.30
N ARG A 95 -9.89 5.09 -22.31
CA ARG A 95 -10.10 3.74 -22.86
C ARG A 95 -8.80 3.05 -23.30
N VAL A 96 -7.86 3.83 -23.87
CA VAL A 96 -6.59 3.30 -24.35
C VAL A 96 -5.70 2.88 -23.19
N VAL A 97 -5.55 3.75 -22.19
CA VAL A 97 -4.77 3.46 -20.98
C VAL A 97 -5.41 2.31 -20.22
N ALA A 98 -6.73 2.35 -20.01
CA ALA A 98 -7.47 1.32 -19.31
C ALA A 98 -7.26 -0.06 -19.93
N LEU A 99 -7.41 -0.19 -21.25
CA LEU A 99 -7.25 -1.47 -21.95
C LEU A 99 -5.82 -2.02 -21.82
N ALA A 100 -4.81 -1.15 -22.03
CA ALA A 100 -3.42 -1.55 -21.93
C ALA A 100 -3.04 -1.99 -20.52
N THR A 101 -3.35 -1.17 -19.51
CA THR A 101 -3.03 -1.43 -18.10
C THR A 101 -3.78 -2.65 -17.56
N ARG A 102 -5.06 -2.79 -17.91
CA ARG A 102 -5.85 -3.97 -17.56
C ARG A 102 -5.21 -5.25 -18.08
N ARG A 103 -4.78 -5.28 -19.36
CA ARG A 103 -4.11 -6.46 -19.95
C ARG A 103 -2.81 -6.81 -19.21
N MET A 104 -2.02 -5.81 -18.79
CA MET A 104 -0.81 -6.03 -18.01
C MET A 104 -1.12 -6.74 -16.69
N MET A 105 -2.17 -6.30 -16.00
CA MET A 105 -2.59 -6.89 -14.73
C MET A 105 -3.17 -8.30 -14.91
N GLU A 106 -4.10 -8.50 -15.85
CA GLU A 106 -4.75 -9.80 -16.11
C GLU A 106 -3.74 -10.87 -16.54
N LYS A 107 -2.74 -10.52 -17.36
CA LYS A 107 -1.63 -11.40 -17.75
C LYS A 107 -0.84 -11.93 -16.55
N CYS A 108 -0.80 -11.16 -15.47
CA CYS A 108 -0.13 -11.53 -14.23
C CYS A 108 -1.04 -12.15 -13.17
N GLY A 109 -2.27 -12.54 -13.55
CA GLY A 109 -3.20 -13.28 -12.70
C GLY A 109 -4.16 -12.43 -11.86
N PHE A 110 -4.14 -11.10 -12.00
CA PHE A 110 -5.09 -10.25 -11.31
C PHE A 110 -6.49 -10.31 -11.94
N LYS A 111 -7.51 -10.30 -11.10
CA LYS A 111 -8.87 -10.01 -11.53
C LYS A 111 -9.08 -8.51 -11.47
N VAL A 112 -9.55 -7.90 -12.56
CA VAL A 112 -9.66 -6.44 -12.67
C VAL A 112 -11.11 -6.02 -12.87
N SER A 113 -11.64 -5.31 -11.89
CA SER A 113 -12.90 -4.59 -11.98
C SER A 113 -12.61 -3.15 -12.39
N HIS A 114 -12.84 -2.83 -13.67
CA HIS A 114 -12.56 -1.50 -14.23
C HIS A 114 -13.80 -0.65 -14.24
N VAL A 115 -13.66 0.60 -13.75
CA VAL A 115 -14.66 1.67 -13.82
C VAL A 115 -14.04 2.95 -14.37
N VAL A 116 -14.86 3.84 -14.89
CA VAL A 116 -14.41 5.06 -15.59
C VAL A 116 -14.50 6.32 -14.74
N SER A 117 -15.14 6.23 -13.57
CA SER A 117 -15.35 7.38 -12.68
C SER A 117 -15.14 7.00 -11.22
N VAL A 118 -14.91 8.01 -10.38
CA VAL A 118 -14.83 7.84 -8.93
C VAL A 118 -16.19 7.44 -8.36
N GLU A 119 -17.27 8.00 -8.90
CA GLU A 119 -18.64 7.72 -8.48
C GLU A 119 -18.98 6.24 -8.63
N ASP A 120 -18.60 5.62 -9.77
CA ASP A 120 -18.78 4.19 -10.00
C ASP A 120 -17.93 3.35 -9.02
N ALA A 121 -16.70 3.78 -8.76
CA ALA A 121 -15.83 3.12 -7.79
C ALA A 121 -16.42 3.14 -6.37
N LEU A 122 -16.93 4.29 -5.94
CA LEU A 122 -17.59 4.46 -4.64
C LEU A 122 -18.83 3.57 -4.53
N ALA A 123 -19.66 3.52 -5.58
CA ALA A 123 -20.86 2.67 -5.60
C ALA A 123 -20.52 1.17 -5.45
N LEU A 124 -19.40 0.70 -6.05
CA LEU A 124 -18.92 -0.66 -5.87
C LEU A 124 -18.47 -0.92 -4.44
N LEU A 125 -17.69 -0.01 -3.84
CA LEU A 125 -17.22 -0.12 -2.46
C LEU A 125 -18.40 -0.12 -1.46
N GLU A 126 -19.39 0.76 -1.66
CA GLU A 126 -20.60 0.83 -0.84
C GLU A 126 -21.42 -0.46 -0.93
N THR A 127 -21.60 -0.97 -2.15
CA THR A 127 -22.34 -2.22 -2.39
C THR A 127 -21.65 -3.39 -1.69
N ALA A 128 -20.34 -3.52 -1.81
CA ALA A 128 -19.58 -4.57 -1.16
C ALA A 128 -19.69 -4.49 0.37
N ARG A 129 -19.56 -3.27 0.93
CA ARG A 129 -19.70 -3.01 2.36
C ARG A 129 -21.11 -3.36 2.86
N ALA A 130 -22.16 -2.96 2.15
CA ALA A 130 -23.53 -3.27 2.51
C ALA A 130 -23.82 -4.79 2.51
N GLN A 131 -23.10 -5.57 1.69
CA GLN A 131 -23.17 -7.02 1.62
C GLN A 131 -22.26 -7.75 2.64
N GLY A 132 -21.58 -7.00 3.51
CA GLY A 132 -20.66 -7.58 4.52
C GLY A 132 -19.37 -8.17 3.94
N ARG A 133 -19.03 -7.85 2.68
CA ARG A 133 -17.82 -8.35 1.98
C ARG A 133 -16.58 -7.48 2.19
N GLY A 134 -16.59 -6.60 3.19
CA GLY A 134 -15.52 -5.62 3.38
C GLY A 134 -15.43 -4.64 2.20
N PRO A 135 -14.22 -4.30 1.71
CA PRO A 135 -14.06 -3.36 0.61
C PRO A 135 -14.44 -3.94 -0.77
N GLY A 136 -14.63 -5.25 -0.91
CA GLY A 136 -14.97 -5.89 -2.18
C GLY A 136 -13.86 -5.90 -3.23
N ALA A 137 -12.68 -5.41 -2.86
CA ALA A 137 -11.45 -5.46 -3.65
C ALA A 137 -10.26 -5.64 -2.71
N ASP A 138 -9.18 -6.22 -3.21
CA ASP A 138 -7.94 -6.40 -2.46
C ASP A 138 -7.03 -5.17 -2.55
N LEU A 139 -7.19 -4.37 -3.62
CA LEU A 139 -6.39 -3.19 -3.92
C LEU A 139 -7.15 -2.25 -4.85
N VAL A 140 -6.91 -0.95 -4.73
CA VAL A 140 -7.38 0.08 -5.66
C VAL A 140 -6.19 0.63 -6.45
N LEU A 141 -6.34 0.69 -7.78
CA LEU A 141 -5.46 1.42 -8.69
C LEU A 141 -6.28 2.54 -9.33
N THR A 142 -5.91 3.79 -9.14
CA THR A 142 -6.67 4.94 -9.66
C THR A 142 -5.78 5.96 -10.37
N ASP A 143 -6.26 6.54 -11.46
CA ASP A 143 -5.66 7.77 -11.97
C ASP A 143 -5.95 8.94 -11.02
N VAL A 144 -5.02 9.91 -10.92
CA VAL A 144 -5.26 11.20 -10.25
C VAL A 144 -6.29 12.02 -11.03
N ASN A 145 -6.07 12.13 -12.35
CA ASN A 145 -6.83 13.03 -13.23
C ASN A 145 -7.92 12.24 -13.96
N LEU A 146 -9.09 12.18 -13.39
CA LEU A 146 -10.27 11.55 -13.97
C LEU A 146 -11.22 12.61 -14.54
N LYS A 147 -11.95 12.26 -15.58
CA LYS A 147 -13.06 13.08 -16.07
C LYS A 147 -14.24 12.92 -15.11
N GLY A 148 -14.71 14.02 -14.56
CA GLY A 148 -15.83 14.04 -13.61
C GLY A 148 -15.66 15.16 -12.60
N GLU A 149 -16.52 15.15 -11.58
CA GLU A 149 -16.43 16.12 -10.50
C GLU A 149 -15.39 15.71 -9.44
N LEU A 150 -15.10 14.40 -9.35
CA LEU A 150 -14.21 13.83 -8.36
C LEU A 150 -12.91 13.34 -9.02
N SER A 151 -11.78 13.58 -8.35
CA SER A 151 -10.44 13.12 -8.71
C SER A 151 -10.07 11.81 -8.00
N GLY A 152 -8.99 11.15 -8.45
CA GLY A 152 -8.43 10.00 -7.72
C GLY A 152 -7.97 10.37 -6.30
N GLY A 153 -7.62 11.63 -6.04
CA GLY A 153 -7.35 12.14 -4.69
C GLY A 153 -8.60 12.14 -3.82
N ASP A 154 -9.76 12.57 -4.35
CA ASP A 154 -11.03 12.53 -3.64
C ASP A 154 -11.46 11.09 -3.32
N LEU A 155 -11.23 10.14 -4.25
CA LEU A 155 -11.46 8.71 -3.99
C LEU A 155 -10.61 8.23 -2.82
N LEU A 156 -9.33 8.57 -2.82
CA LEU A 156 -8.40 8.22 -1.75
C LEU A 156 -8.86 8.76 -0.39
N GLU A 157 -9.26 10.04 -0.32
CA GLU A 157 -9.76 10.67 0.90
C GLU A 157 -11.02 9.98 1.42
N ARG A 158 -11.95 9.61 0.53
CA ARG A 158 -13.16 8.88 0.91
C ARG A 158 -12.86 7.46 1.40
N ILE A 159 -11.94 6.75 0.76
CA ILE A 159 -11.50 5.42 1.21
C ILE A 159 -10.92 5.50 2.63
N ARG A 160 -10.08 6.50 2.92
CA ARG A 160 -9.43 6.65 4.24
C ARG A 160 -10.36 7.26 5.30
N GLY A 161 -11.15 8.27 4.93
CA GLY A 161 -12.03 9.00 5.85
C GLY A 161 -13.42 8.36 5.98
N THR A 162 -14.20 8.32 4.90
CA THR A 162 -15.61 7.91 4.95
C THR A 162 -15.77 6.39 5.15
N PHE A 163 -14.99 5.58 4.42
CA PHE A 163 -15.03 4.13 4.58
C PHE A 163 -14.18 3.65 5.76
N GLY A 164 -13.16 4.41 6.16
CA GLY A 164 -12.28 4.08 7.27
C GLY A 164 -11.26 2.96 6.97
N TYR A 165 -11.13 2.57 5.69
CA TYR A 165 -10.19 1.52 5.31
C TYR A 165 -8.74 2.00 5.41
N GLY A 166 -7.95 1.36 6.27
CA GLY A 166 -6.52 1.63 6.43
C GLY A 166 -5.67 1.13 5.25
N LYS A 167 -4.39 1.53 5.24
CA LYS A 167 -3.41 1.14 4.19
C LYS A 167 -3.18 -0.37 4.11
N GLY A 168 -3.30 -1.09 5.23
CA GLY A 168 -3.18 -2.55 5.28
C GLY A 168 -4.49 -3.28 4.92
N GLU A 169 -5.63 -2.60 5.02
CA GLU A 169 -6.94 -3.19 4.76
C GLU A 169 -7.34 -3.04 3.29
N LEU A 170 -7.18 -1.86 2.73
CA LEU A 170 -7.38 -1.58 1.30
C LEU A 170 -6.23 -0.71 0.78
N PRO A 171 -5.16 -1.31 0.25
CA PRO A 171 -4.09 -0.56 -0.41
C PRO A 171 -4.61 0.25 -1.58
N VAL A 172 -4.12 1.48 -1.72
CA VAL A 172 -4.45 2.37 -2.84
C VAL A 172 -3.15 2.80 -3.52
N LEU A 173 -3.02 2.46 -4.80
CA LEU A 173 -1.97 2.97 -5.68
C LEU A 173 -2.56 4.05 -6.58
N VAL A 174 -1.83 5.15 -6.71
CA VAL A 174 -2.28 6.29 -7.50
C VAL A 174 -1.37 6.46 -8.72
N MET A 175 -1.97 6.48 -9.91
CA MET A 175 -1.25 6.73 -11.16
C MET A 175 -1.16 8.24 -11.39
N THR A 176 0.04 8.73 -11.68
CA THR A 176 0.27 10.17 -11.92
C THR A 176 1.28 10.39 -13.04
N GLY A 177 1.05 11.43 -13.84
CA GLY A 177 2.04 11.97 -14.76
C GLY A 177 2.70 13.25 -14.21
N ASP A 178 2.41 13.62 -12.98
CA ASP A 178 2.98 14.80 -12.34
C ASP A 178 4.31 14.44 -11.64
N ASP A 179 5.39 15.05 -12.09
CA ASP A 179 6.74 14.87 -11.55
C ASP A 179 7.05 15.82 -10.37
N ASN A 180 6.08 16.64 -9.95
CA ASN A 180 6.26 17.56 -8.81
C ASN A 180 6.33 16.80 -7.49
N PRO A 181 7.48 16.79 -6.77
CA PRO A 181 7.63 16.02 -5.53
C PRO A 181 6.65 16.44 -4.42
N ALA A 182 6.24 17.71 -4.39
CA ALA A 182 5.30 18.19 -3.38
C ALA A 182 3.89 17.61 -3.57
N ASN A 183 3.44 17.49 -4.82
CA ASN A 183 2.15 16.89 -5.16
C ASN A 183 2.16 15.39 -4.89
N GLN A 184 3.24 14.71 -5.27
CA GLN A 184 3.42 13.28 -4.99
C GLN A 184 3.43 13.00 -3.47
N ALA A 185 4.18 13.77 -2.71
CA ALA A 185 4.18 13.69 -1.25
C ALA A 185 2.80 13.99 -0.65
N GLY A 186 2.03 14.89 -1.27
CA GLY A 186 0.63 15.16 -0.92
C GLY A 186 -0.22 13.90 -0.97
N LEU A 187 -0.17 13.16 -2.08
CA LEU A 187 -0.92 11.90 -2.26
C LEU A 187 -0.52 10.83 -1.24
N LEU A 188 0.78 10.68 -0.97
CA LEU A 188 1.27 9.71 0.02
C LEU A 188 0.83 10.08 1.45
N ARG A 189 0.83 11.37 1.80
CA ARG A 189 0.30 11.87 3.08
C ARG A 189 -1.21 11.72 3.19
N ALA A 190 -1.95 11.91 2.09
CA ALA A 190 -3.39 11.66 2.04
C ALA A 190 -3.76 10.18 2.20
N GLY A 191 -2.78 9.29 2.15
CA GLY A 191 -2.98 7.87 2.47
C GLY A 191 -2.78 6.92 1.29
N ALA A 192 -2.25 7.36 0.14
CA ALA A 192 -1.80 6.44 -0.89
C ALA A 192 -0.71 5.50 -0.34
N ASN A 193 -0.74 4.25 -0.78
CA ASN A 193 0.31 3.28 -0.44
C ASN A 193 1.53 3.48 -1.32
N ASP A 194 1.32 3.77 -2.59
CA ASP A 194 2.39 3.98 -3.55
C ASP A 194 1.89 4.79 -4.76
N LEU A 195 2.83 5.26 -5.58
CA LEU A 195 2.56 5.96 -6.82
C LEU A 195 3.05 5.15 -8.02
N VAL A 196 2.30 5.22 -9.12
CA VAL A 196 2.67 4.63 -10.40
C VAL A 196 2.84 5.77 -11.41
N HIS A 197 4.06 5.98 -11.89
CA HIS A 197 4.34 7.04 -12.85
C HIS A 197 3.86 6.68 -14.26
N LYS A 198 3.29 7.65 -14.95
CA LYS A 198 2.98 7.56 -16.39
C LYS A 198 4.19 8.06 -17.21
N PRO A 199 4.61 7.37 -18.28
CA PRO A 199 4.00 6.18 -18.89
C PRO A 199 4.16 4.91 -18.05
N ILE A 200 3.12 4.07 -18.05
CA ILE A 200 3.08 2.88 -17.18
C ILE A 200 3.99 1.78 -17.77
N GLU A 201 4.96 1.36 -16.97
CA GLU A 201 5.83 0.22 -17.26
C GLU A 201 5.23 -1.05 -16.62
N GLU A 202 4.98 -2.11 -17.43
CA GLU A 202 4.33 -3.36 -16.99
C GLU A 202 5.03 -3.96 -15.78
N ARG A 203 6.36 -4.12 -15.84
CA ARG A 203 7.13 -4.76 -14.77
C ARG A 203 7.05 -3.99 -13.46
N LEU A 204 7.15 -2.67 -13.53
CA LEU A 204 7.11 -1.81 -12.35
C LEU A 204 5.71 -1.80 -11.72
N LEU A 205 4.66 -1.67 -12.54
CA LEU A 205 3.28 -1.74 -12.07
C LEU A 205 3.00 -3.06 -11.36
N VAL A 206 3.30 -4.19 -12.00
CA VAL A 206 3.03 -5.52 -11.45
C VAL A 206 3.78 -5.75 -10.14
N ASN A 207 5.06 -5.36 -10.07
CA ASN A 207 5.85 -5.47 -8.84
C ASN A 207 5.23 -4.66 -7.70
N LYS A 208 4.78 -3.42 -7.95
CA LYS A 208 4.12 -2.57 -6.96
C LYS A 208 2.81 -3.17 -6.47
N LEU A 209 1.95 -3.65 -7.38
CA LEU A 209 0.69 -4.31 -7.03
C LEU A 209 0.92 -5.55 -6.16
N GLN A 210 1.78 -6.47 -6.61
CA GLN A 210 2.09 -7.69 -5.87
C GLN A 210 2.70 -7.40 -4.50
N PHE A 211 3.54 -6.37 -4.42
CA PHE A 211 4.15 -5.96 -3.17
C PHE A 211 3.11 -5.47 -2.16
N GLN A 212 2.25 -4.55 -2.57
CA GLN A 212 1.22 -3.98 -1.69
C GLN A 212 0.20 -5.04 -1.24
N LEU A 213 -0.15 -5.97 -2.11
CA LEU A 213 -1.02 -7.10 -1.76
C LEU A 213 -0.38 -8.03 -0.72
N ARG A 214 0.91 -8.34 -0.86
CA ARG A 214 1.63 -9.16 0.15
C ARG A 214 1.63 -8.49 1.52
N VAL A 215 1.94 -7.21 1.56
CA VAL A 215 1.92 -6.42 2.81
C VAL A 215 0.52 -6.44 3.43
N ALA A 216 -0.51 -6.16 2.64
CA ALA A 216 -1.89 -6.14 3.12
C ALA A 216 -2.37 -7.50 3.64
N ARG A 217 -2.08 -8.60 2.92
CA ARG A 217 -2.44 -9.96 3.37
C ARG A 217 -1.78 -10.30 4.69
N ARG A 218 -0.48 -10.02 4.82
CA ARG A 218 0.25 -10.27 6.06
C ARG A 218 -0.31 -9.50 7.25
N LEU A 219 -0.66 -8.23 7.06
CA LEU A 219 -1.26 -7.42 8.11
C LEU A 219 -2.66 -7.95 8.52
N ARG A 220 -3.45 -8.43 7.56
CA ARG A 220 -4.77 -9.04 7.84
C ARG A 220 -4.64 -10.37 8.60
N GLU A 221 -3.66 -11.21 8.26
CA GLU A 221 -3.37 -12.47 8.95
C GLU A 221 -2.97 -12.22 10.42
N GLN A 222 -2.14 -11.21 10.66
CA GLN A 222 -1.74 -10.81 12.02
C GLN A 222 -2.92 -10.27 12.84
N ALA A 223 -3.82 -9.52 12.22
CA ALA A 223 -5.02 -9.00 12.88
C ALA A 223 -6.04 -10.10 13.20
N GLY A 224 -6.18 -11.12 12.31
CA GLY A 224 -7.09 -12.24 12.48
C GLY A 224 -6.58 -13.36 13.41
N GLY A 225 -5.27 -13.49 13.60
CA GLY A 225 -4.66 -14.46 14.49
C GLY A 225 -4.74 -14.15 16.00
N ASN A 226 -5.27 -12.97 16.35
CA ASN A 226 -5.46 -12.49 17.73
C ASN A 226 -6.95 -12.43 18.18
N ALA A 227 -7.84 -13.11 17.48
CA ALA A 227 -9.27 -13.18 17.81
C ALA A 227 -9.64 -14.53 18.42
#